data_3ff152de228a20b10ff79d4fa3ecd0e9
#
_entry.id   3ff152de228a20b10ff79d4fa3ecd0e9
#
_cell.length_a   1.000
_cell.length_b   1.000
_cell.length_c   1.000
_cell.angle_alpha   90.00
_cell.angle_beta   90.00
_cell.angle_gamma   90.00
#
_symmetry.space_group_name_H-M   'P 1'
#
loop_
_entity.id
_entity.type
_entity.pdbx_description
1 polymer ?
#
loop_
_entity_poly.entity_id
_entity_poly.type
_entity_poly.pdbx_seq_one_letter_code
_entity_poly.pdbx_strand_id
1 'polypeptide(L)'
;MRKEFVNKLVSLMKADGMDAVLVCPSEELKFLVGFTTKMCERFQGLFIKSDGSFFYLCNLIYTEEFKKELKDVKILSWFDGDFMVESVHKILKDEGLLGKTIGVNSTAPAFWTVDIAAKSGINFVNAKPLLEEMRIIKTNEEIDNLRMSAEITDKVFSSVIKFIKPGMKEAEVNDFMTSEMIKHGGSDPWAIVASGPNSSFPHYRGRDRVIEKQDVVLLDFGCTYNDMCSDMSRMIFVGGVTDEQRKIYEICRKSTEAGEAACFEGAFIPDIDKASRDVIDESGYKEFFINRLGHGIGYMGHEAPDIKTSNPRKLEKGMCFSIEPGINLPGKFGMRVEDIVAITENGMEILNKSTHNLIVVEG
;
A
#
# COMPACT_ATOMS: atom_id res chain seq x y z
N MET A 1 14.81 8.76 -14.28
CA MET A 1 15.43 8.48 -12.95
C MET A 1 15.16 9.65 -12.00
N ARG A 2 14.55 9.42 -10.85
CA ARG A 2 14.34 10.43 -9.79
C ARG A 2 15.63 10.60 -8.97
N LYS A 3 16.51 11.49 -9.41
CA LYS A 3 17.89 11.64 -8.85
C LYS A 3 17.93 12.00 -7.37
N GLU A 4 16.99 12.79 -6.89
CA GLU A 4 16.91 13.17 -5.46
C GLU A 4 16.73 11.95 -4.55
N PHE A 5 15.82 11.03 -4.92
CA PHE A 5 15.59 9.81 -4.18
C PHE A 5 16.75 8.82 -4.27
N VAL A 6 17.42 8.73 -5.44
CA VAL A 6 18.66 7.96 -5.59
C VAL A 6 19.74 8.50 -4.65
N ASN A 7 19.91 9.82 -4.55
CA ASN A 7 20.87 10.42 -3.64
C ASN A 7 20.54 10.14 -2.17
N LYS A 8 19.25 10.22 -1.80
CA LYS A 8 18.79 9.85 -0.44
C LYS A 8 19.07 8.38 -0.16
N LEU A 9 18.73 7.47 -1.10
CA LEU A 9 19.01 6.03 -0.97
C LEU A 9 20.51 5.75 -0.80
N VAL A 10 21.38 6.39 -1.60
CA VAL A 10 22.83 6.27 -1.49
C VAL A 10 23.33 6.69 -0.10
N SER A 11 22.76 7.75 0.46
CA SER A 11 23.12 8.20 1.81
C SER A 11 22.71 7.17 2.87
N LEU A 12 21.51 6.61 2.76
CA LEU A 12 21.00 5.55 3.64
C LEU A 12 21.85 4.27 3.54
N MET A 13 22.19 3.86 2.30
CA MET A 13 23.04 2.69 2.04
C MET A 13 24.41 2.81 2.72
N LYS A 14 25.04 3.99 2.64
CA LYS A 14 26.35 4.26 3.29
C LYS A 14 26.26 4.12 4.81
N ALA A 15 25.18 4.62 5.40
CA ALA A 15 24.97 4.53 6.85
C ALA A 15 24.79 3.07 7.30
N ASP A 16 24.15 2.23 6.47
CA ASP A 16 23.87 0.81 6.74
C ASP A 16 24.99 -0.14 6.27
N GLY A 17 26.07 0.38 5.67
CA GLY A 17 27.20 -0.42 5.17
C GLY A 17 26.87 -1.29 3.95
N MET A 18 25.91 -0.90 3.13
CA MET A 18 25.57 -1.58 1.88
C MET A 18 26.43 -1.01 0.73
N ASP A 19 26.98 -1.90 -0.09
CA ASP A 19 27.76 -1.53 -1.28
C ASP A 19 26.86 -1.19 -2.48
N ALA A 20 25.71 -1.84 -2.58
CA ALA A 20 24.69 -1.61 -3.61
C ALA A 20 23.29 -1.98 -3.14
N VAL A 21 22.27 -1.51 -3.86
CA VAL A 21 20.90 -2.01 -3.77
C VAL A 21 20.47 -2.50 -5.14
N LEU A 22 19.89 -3.71 -5.19
CA LEU A 22 19.21 -4.28 -6.34
C LEU A 22 17.70 -4.08 -6.17
N VAL A 23 17.09 -3.34 -7.08
CA VAL A 23 15.64 -3.14 -7.15
C VAL A 23 15.09 -3.95 -8.32
N CYS A 24 14.49 -5.08 -8.02
CA CYS A 24 13.80 -5.93 -8.99
C CYS A 24 12.47 -5.29 -9.43
N PRO A 25 11.83 -5.78 -10.53
CA PRO A 25 10.55 -5.28 -11.00
C PRO A 25 9.51 -5.17 -9.88
N SER A 26 8.99 -3.95 -9.67
CA SER A 26 8.14 -3.59 -8.54
C SER A 26 7.66 -2.15 -8.67
N GLU A 27 6.78 -1.73 -7.78
CA GLU A 27 6.40 -0.32 -7.65
C GLU A 27 7.59 0.55 -7.20
N GLU A 28 8.54 0.01 -6.40
CA GLU A 28 9.79 0.74 -6.09
C GLU A 28 10.61 1.05 -7.34
N LEU A 29 10.70 0.08 -8.27
CA LEU A 29 11.39 0.32 -9.54
C LEU A 29 10.65 1.37 -10.37
N LYS A 30 9.31 1.24 -10.51
CA LYS A 30 8.47 2.24 -11.19
C LYS A 30 8.64 3.62 -10.58
N PHE A 31 8.64 3.72 -9.26
CA PHE A 31 8.90 4.96 -8.54
C PHE A 31 10.24 5.60 -8.91
N LEU A 32 11.32 4.82 -8.94
CA LEU A 32 12.68 5.33 -9.19
C LEU A 32 12.92 5.75 -10.64
N VAL A 33 12.39 5.00 -11.59
CA VAL A 33 12.74 5.17 -13.01
C VAL A 33 11.56 5.48 -13.94
N GLY A 34 10.32 5.50 -13.44
CA GLY A 34 9.09 5.71 -14.22
C GLY A 34 8.65 4.50 -15.03
N PHE A 35 9.30 3.35 -14.86
CA PHE A 35 9.05 2.13 -15.60
C PHE A 35 9.19 0.88 -14.73
N THR A 36 8.35 -0.11 -14.97
CA THR A 36 8.49 -1.46 -14.39
C THR A 36 7.97 -2.49 -15.38
N THR A 37 8.29 -3.74 -15.15
CA THR A 37 7.83 -4.88 -15.95
C THR A 37 7.33 -6.00 -15.04
N LYS A 38 6.69 -7.00 -15.61
CA LYS A 38 6.29 -8.18 -14.83
C LYS A 38 7.51 -9.01 -14.44
N MET A 39 7.50 -9.50 -13.21
CA MET A 39 8.45 -10.51 -12.77
C MET A 39 8.32 -11.77 -13.60
N CYS A 40 9.46 -12.34 -13.99
CA CYS A 40 9.55 -13.62 -14.68
C CYS A 40 10.76 -14.42 -14.16
N GLU A 41 11.05 -15.57 -14.75
CA GLU A 41 12.17 -16.43 -14.39
C GLU A 41 13.54 -15.84 -14.75
N ARG A 42 13.59 -14.84 -15.62
CA ARG A 42 14.84 -14.23 -16.07
C ARG A 42 15.31 -13.14 -15.11
N PHE A 43 16.53 -13.27 -14.63
CA PHE A 43 17.12 -12.28 -13.72
C PHE A 43 17.16 -10.89 -14.33
N GLN A 44 16.62 -9.92 -13.61
CA GLN A 44 16.62 -8.51 -13.99
C GLN A 44 16.45 -7.58 -12.80
N GLY A 45 16.98 -6.38 -12.90
CA GLY A 45 16.79 -5.33 -11.91
C GLY A 45 17.76 -4.17 -12.06
N LEU A 46 17.43 -3.08 -11.39
CA LEU A 46 18.23 -1.88 -11.27
C LEU A 46 19.22 -2.05 -10.11
N PHE A 47 20.51 -1.96 -10.42
CA PHE A 47 21.56 -1.84 -9.41
C PHE A 47 21.90 -0.37 -9.19
N ILE A 48 21.84 0.08 -7.95
CA ILE A 48 22.30 1.40 -7.51
C ILE A 48 23.46 1.17 -6.55
N LYS A 49 24.67 1.66 -6.88
CA LYS A 49 25.85 1.48 -6.07
C LYS A 49 26.04 2.64 -5.06
N SER A 50 26.73 2.38 -3.96
CA SER A 50 26.99 3.38 -2.91
C SER A 50 27.83 4.58 -3.37
N ASP A 51 28.48 4.51 -4.53
CA ASP A 51 29.15 5.65 -5.18
C ASP A 51 28.19 6.53 -6.01
N GLY A 52 26.91 6.15 -6.11
CA GLY A 52 25.88 6.84 -6.88
C GLY A 52 25.78 6.40 -8.33
N SER A 53 26.67 5.53 -8.81
CA SER A 53 26.54 4.94 -10.14
C SER A 53 25.45 3.87 -10.16
N PHE A 54 24.84 3.65 -11.32
CA PHE A 54 23.75 2.70 -11.48
C PHE A 54 23.71 2.07 -12.86
N PHE A 55 23.17 0.88 -12.96
CA PHE A 55 22.91 0.17 -14.22
C PHE A 55 21.69 -0.74 -14.06
N TYR A 56 21.02 -1.01 -15.17
CA TYR A 56 19.98 -2.02 -15.23
C TYR A 56 20.52 -3.29 -15.86
N LEU A 57 20.34 -4.43 -15.23
CA LEU A 57 20.72 -5.75 -15.74
C LEU A 57 19.46 -6.49 -16.16
N CYS A 58 19.43 -7.02 -17.39
CA CYS A 58 18.30 -7.80 -17.90
C CYS A 58 18.76 -8.89 -18.89
N ASN A 59 17.83 -9.74 -19.28
CA ASN A 59 18.05 -10.65 -20.40
C ASN A 59 18.10 -9.88 -21.74
N LEU A 60 18.89 -10.34 -22.68
CA LEU A 60 19.10 -9.69 -23.98
C LEU A 60 17.80 -9.45 -24.77
N ILE A 61 16.79 -10.31 -24.59
CA ILE A 61 15.49 -10.18 -25.27
C ILE A 61 14.74 -8.87 -24.92
N TYR A 62 15.02 -8.27 -23.74
CA TYR A 62 14.38 -7.04 -23.28
C TYR A 62 15.21 -5.79 -23.54
N THR A 63 16.44 -5.93 -24.01
CA THR A 63 17.42 -4.83 -24.06
C THR A 63 16.95 -3.63 -24.86
N GLU A 64 16.38 -3.84 -26.05
CA GLU A 64 15.99 -2.73 -26.93
C GLU A 64 14.74 -1.99 -26.39
N GLU A 65 13.81 -2.72 -25.77
CA GLU A 65 12.66 -2.12 -25.07
C GLU A 65 13.16 -1.26 -23.90
N PHE A 66 14.03 -1.80 -23.06
CA PHE A 66 14.51 -1.09 -21.85
C PHE A 66 15.41 0.10 -22.19
N LYS A 67 16.21 0.05 -23.26
CA LYS A 67 16.94 1.22 -23.75
C LYS A 67 16.01 2.37 -24.16
N LYS A 68 14.85 2.04 -24.70
CA LYS A 68 13.85 3.03 -25.09
C LYS A 68 13.19 3.68 -23.87
N GLU A 69 12.86 2.88 -22.85
CA GLU A 69 12.19 3.36 -21.63
C GLU A 69 13.17 4.01 -20.64
N LEU A 70 14.37 3.44 -20.48
CA LEU A 70 15.38 3.84 -19.50
C LEU A 70 16.54 4.62 -20.17
N LYS A 71 16.24 5.73 -20.84
CA LYS A 71 17.18 6.48 -21.71
C LYS A 71 18.49 6.87 -21.03
N ASP A 72 18.48 7.15 -19.73
CA ASP A 72 19.64 7.63 -18.97
C ASP A 72 20.27 6.54 -18.09
N VAL A 73 19.92 5.27 -18.32
CA VAL A 73 20.41 4.14 -17.54
C VAL A 73 21.27 3.23 -18.41
N LYS A 74 22.47 2.90 -17.95
CA LYS A 74 23.32 1.89 -18.60
C LYS A 74 22.61 0.53 -18.53
N ILE A 75 22.35 -0.09 -19.70
CA ILE A 75 21.77 -1.43 -19.78
C ILE A 75 22.86 -2.46 -20.00
N LEU A 76 22.94 -3.45 -19.13
CA LEU A 76 23.78 -4.63 -19.24
C LEU A 76 22.90 -5.85 -19.49
N SER A 77 23.34 -6.75 -20.36
CA SER A 77 22.48 -7.87 -20.77
C SER A 77 23.22 -9.20 -20.77
N TRP A 78 22.48 -10.26 -20.45
CA TRP A 78 22.91 -11.63 -20.55
C TRP A 78 22.08 -12.37 -21.61
N PHE A 79 22.68 -13.38 -22.26
CA PHE A 79 22.06 -14.13 -23.35
C PHE A 79 21.21 -15.31 -22.80
N ASP A 80 20.00 -15.48 -23.30
CA ASP A 80 19.04 -16.47 -22.83
C ASP A 80 19.49 -17.95 -23.06
N GLY A 81 20.41 -18.16 -23.99
CA GLY A 81 21.01 -19.48 -24.25
C GLY A 81 22.16 -19.86 -23.32
N ASP A 82 22.64 -18.91 -22.48
CA ASP A 82 23.70 -19.17 -21.50
C ASP A 82 23.14 -19.61 -20.14
N PHE A 83 24.01 -20.13 -19.28
CA PHE A 83 23.66 -20.32 -17.88
C PHE A 83 23.54 -18.94 -17.17
N MET A 84 22.33 -18.60 -16.73
CA MET A 84 22.00 -17.29 -16.14
C MET A 84 22.98 -16.92 -15.01
N VAL A 85 23.21 -17.80 -14.06
CA VAL A 85 24.07 -17.53 -12.88
C VAL A 85 25.50 -17.20 -13.28
N GLU A 86 26.05 -17.93 -14.27
CA GLU A 86 27.41 -17.70 -14.79
C GLU A 86 27.52 -16.33 -15.49
N SER A 87 26.52 -16.00 -16.33
CA SER A 87 26.47 -14.75 -17.05
C SER A 87 26.32 -13.54 -16.12
N VAL A 88 25.41 -13.65 -15.14
CA VAL A 88 25.19 -12.62 -14.11
C VAL A 88 26.45 -12.46 -13.25
N HIS A 89 27.08 -13.57 -12.81
CA HIS A 89 28.34 -13.54 -12.06
C HIS A 89 29.44 -12.74 -12.81
N LYS A 90 29.61 -12.99 -14.12
CA LYS A 90 30.58 -12.27 -14.94
C LYS A 90 30.30 -10.76 -14.97
N ILE A 91 29.04 -10.38 -15.20
CA ILE A 91 28.63 -8.97 -15.22
C ILE A 91 28.88 -8.31 -13.86
N LEU A 92 28.49 -8.96 -12.76
CA LEU A 92 28.70 -8.44 -11.41
C LEU A 92 30.20 -8.34 -11.05
N LYS A 93 31.04 -9.23 -11.57
CA LYS A 93 32.51 -9.13 -11.46
C LYS A 93 33.03 -7.89 -12.15
N ASP A 94 32.63 -7.64 -13.40
CA ASP A 94 33.04 -6.49 -14.19
C ASP A 94 32.59 -5.15 -13.57
N GLU A 95 31.43 -5.16 -12.85
CA GLU A 95 30.90 -4.02 -12.08
C GLU A 95 31.46 -3.90 -10.66
N GLY A 96 32.39 -4.79 -10.24
CA GLY A 96 33.07 -4.74 -8.94
C GLY A 96 32.19 -5.13 -7.74
N LEU A 97 31.17 -5.95 -7.96
CA LEU A 97 30.19 -6.32 -6.95
C LEU A 97 30.39 -7.70 -6.31
N LEU A 98 31.42 -8.46 -6.70
CA LEU A 98 31.70 -9.76 -6.07
C LEU A 98 32.11 -9.58 -4.61
N GLY A 99 31.59 -10.43 -3.73
CA GLY A 99 31.85 -10.42 -2.29
C GLY A 99 31.28 -9.21 -1.54
N LYS A 100 30.43 -8.42 -2.20
CA LYS A 100 29.84 -7.20 -1.66
C LYS A 100 28.53 -7.46 -0.92
N THR A 101 28.12 -6.50 -0.06
CA THR A 101 26.81 -6.50 0.57
C THR A 101 25.82 -5.76 -0.30
N ILE A 102 24.81 -6.47 -0.80
CA ILE A 102 23.78 -5.92 -1.71
C ILE A 102 22.40 -6.04 -1.07
N GLY A 103 21.77 -4.89 -0.85
CA GLY A 103 20.38 -4.84 -0.43
C GLY A 103 19.43 -5.26 -1.55
N VAL A 104 18.35 -5.97 -1.23
CA VAL A 104 17.32 -6.35 -2.20
C VAL A 104 15.94 -5.87 -1.75
N ASN A 105 15.08 -5.50 -2.70
CA ASN A 105 13.70 -5.17 -2.40
C ASN A 105 12.85 -6.43 -2.18
N SER A 106 11.61 -6.25 -1.71
CA SER A 106 10.72 -7.35 -1.31
C SER A 106 10.28 -8.27 -2.45
N THR A 107 10.39 -7.83 -3.70
CA THR A 107 10.00 -8.61 -4.88
C THR A 107 11.16 -9.42 -5.49
N ALA A 108 12.38 -9.29 -4.96
CA ALA A 108 13.52 -10.05 -5.45
C ALA A 108 13.30 -11.57 -5.23
N PRO A 109 13.27 -12.40 -6.29
CA PRO A 109 13.06 -13.83 -6.15
C PRO A 109 14.20 -14.51 -5.41
N ALA A 110 13.87 -15.25 -4.36
CA ALA A 110 14.86 -15.94 -3.52
C ALA A 110 15.74 -16.90 -4.32
N PHE A 111 15.20 -17.62 -5.31
CA PHE A 111 15.96 -18.56 -6.13
C PHE A 111 17.08 -17.88 -6.94
N TRP A 112 16.91 -16.62 -7.37
CA TRP A 112 18.00 -15.89 -8.00
C TRP A 112 19.10 -15.50 -7.01
N THR A 113 18.67 -14.92 -5.87
CA THR A 113 19.63 -14.42 -4.88
C THR A 113 20.44 -15.52 -4.24
N VAL A 114 19.82 -16.70 -3.98
CA VAL A 114 20.51 -17.88 -3.42
C VAL A 114 21.63 -18.37 -4.35
N ASP A 115 21.32 -18.60 -5.63
CA ASP A 115 22.28 -19.15 -6.57
C ASP A 115 23.41 -18.16 -6.91
N ILE A 116 23.04 -16.86 -7.07
CA ILE A 116 24.02 -15.80 -7.33
C ILE A 116 24.91 -15.57 -6.11
N ALA A 117 24.36 -15.61 -4.88
CA ALA A 117 25.13 -15.51 -3.65
C ALA A 117 26.18 -16.64 -3.55
N ALA A 118 25.75 -17.87 -3.74
CA ALA A 118 26.62 -19.04 -3.70
C ALA A 118 27.77 -18.97 -4.71
N LYS A 119 27.51 -18.45 -5.93
CA LYS A 119 28.50 -18.32 -6.99
C LYS A 119 29.42 -17.12 -6.80
N SER A 120 28.87 -15.98 -6.34
CA SER A 120 29.54 -14.68 -6.41
C SER A 120 30.07 -14.19 -5.06
N GLY A 121 29.79 -14.93 -3.97
CA GLY A 121 30.14 -14.53 -2.60
C GLY A 121 29.39 -13.27 -2.11
N ILE A 122 28.32 -12.88 -2.80
CA ILE A 122 27.52 -11.70 -2.44
C ILE A 122 26.72 -11.99 -1.18
N ASN A 123 26.73 -11.05 -0.23
CA ASN A 123 25.85 -11.05 0.93
C ASN A 123 24.60 -10.26 0.61
N PHE A 124 23.50 -10.96 0.26
CA PHE A 124 22.21 -10.29 0.08
C PHE A 124 21.53 -9.98 1.42
N VAL A 125 21.08 -8.73 1.58
CA VAL A 125 20.40 -8.25 2.79
C VAL A 125 19.08 -7.57 2.43
N ASN A 126 18.18 -7.40 3.41
CA ASN A 126 16.90 -6.75 3.21
C ASN A 126 17.07 -5.22 3.08
N ALA A 127 16.77 -4.66 1.90
CA ALA A 127 16.77 -3.21 1.68
C ALA A 127 15.38 -2.56 1.81
N LYS A 128 14.32 -3.32 2.11
CA LYS A 128 12.97 -2.75 2.23
C LYS A 128 12.91 -1.55 3.16
N PRO A 129 13.51 -1.56 4.38
CA PRO A 129 13.48 -0.39 5.26
C PRO A 129 14.09 0.87 4.65
N LEU A 130 15.17 0.75 3.87
CA LEU A 130 15.82 1.89 3.21
C LEU A 130 14.96 2.44 2.07
N LEU A 131 14.34 1.54 1.29
CA LEU A 131 13.45 1.91 0.19
C LEU A 131 12.16 2.58 0.70
N GLU A 132 11.65 2.14 1.83
CA GLU A 132 10.53 2.78 2.50
C GLU A 132 10.92 4.15 3.06
N GLU A 133 12.04 4.26 3.76
CA GLU A 133 12.55 5.52 4.30
C GLU A 133 12.81 6.57 3.21
N MET A 134 13.19 6.13 2.02
CA MET A 134 13.40 7.00 0.87
C MET A 134 12.15 7.84 0.51
N ARG A 135 10.94 7.27 0.68
CA ARG A 135 9.66 7.86 0.22
C ARG A 135 8.61 8.07 1.31
N ILE A 136 8.96 7.83 2.58
CA ILE A 136 8.02 7.93 3.70
C ILE A 136 7.46 9.36 3.88
N ILE A 137 8.27 10.37 3.55
CA ILE A 137 7.89 11.79 3.57
C ILE A 137 7.43 12.21 2.19
N LYS A 138 6.18 12.61 2.07
CA LYS A 138 5.56 13.11 0.84
C LYS A 138 5.81 14.61 0.70
N THR A 139 6.01 15.04 -0.52
CA THR A 139 6.01 16.47 -0.89
C THR A 139 4.59 17.02 -0.84
N ASN A 140 4.46 18.36 -0.84
CA ASN A 140 3.13 18.99 -0.89
C ASN A 140 2.35 18.59 -2.16
N GLU A 141 3.02 18.48 -3.31
CA GLU A 141 2.41 18.03 -4.56
C GLU A 141 1.89 16.58 -4.46
N GLU A 142 2.64 15.68 -3.82
CA GLU A 142 2.21 14.29 -3.59
C GLU A 142 1.01 14.24 -2.64
N ILE A 143 0.98 15.09 -1.61
CA ILE A 143 -0.18 15.21 -0.71
C ILE A 143 -1.40 15.79 -1.46
N ASP A 144 -1.22 16.76 -2.36
CA ASP A 144 -2.30 17.27 -3.20
C ASP A 144 -2.88 16.18 -4.11
N ASN A 145 -2.01 15.32 -4.68
CA ASN A 145 -2.46 14.18 -5.47
C ASN A 145 -3.18 13.12 -4.60
N LEU A 146 -2.75 12.90 -3.34
CA LEU A 146 -3.48 12.06 -2.37
C LEU A 146 -4.87 12.64 -2.06
N ARG A 147 -5.02 13.96 -1.89
CA ARG A 147 -6.33 14.62 -1.72
C ARG A 147 -7.23 14.37 -2.91
N MET A 148 -6.69 14.47 -4.12
CA MET A 148 -7.46 14.21 -5.35
C MET A 148 -7.90 12.75 -5.45
N SER A 149 -7.04 11.79 -5.11
CA SER A 149 -7.42 10.38 -5.10
C SER A 149 -8.47 10.07 -4.04
N ALA A 150 -8.37 10.67 -2.84
CA ALA A 150 -9.39 10.57 -1.78
C ALA A 150 -10.72 11.23 -2.19
N GLU A 151 -10.69 12.38 -2.87
CA GLU A 151 -11.89 13.03 -3.39
C GLU A 151 -12.64 12.15 -4.42
N ILE A 152 -11.90 11.37 -5.21
CA ILE A 152 -12.51 10.39 -6.14
C ILE A 152 -13.27 9.33 -5.35
N THR A 153 -12.67 8.75 -4.30
CA THR A 153 -13.37 7.75 -3.46
C THR A 153 -14.58 8.34 -2.74
N ASP A 154 -14.53 9.58 -2.27
CA ASP A 154 -15.68 10.28 -1.67
C ASP A 154 -16.85 10.44 -2.68
N LYS A 155 -16.57 10.80 -3.93
CA LYS A 155 -17.57 10.87 -5.00
C LYS A 155 -18.18 9.53 -5.31
N VAL A 156 -17.36 8.48 -5.37
CA VAL A 156 -17.82 7.11 -5.61
C VAL A 156 -18.70 6.63 -4.46
N PHE A 157 -18.33 6.91 -3.20
CA PHE A 157 -19.17 6.57 -2.05
C PHE A 157 -20.53 7.26 -2.13
N SER A 158 -20.57 8.55 -2.47
CA SER A 158 -21.81 9.29 -2.67
C SER A 158 -22.70 8.71 -3.78
N SER A 159 -22.10 8.10 -4.79
CA SER A 159 -22.81 7.45 -5.90
C SER A 159 -23.31 6.05 -5.51
N VAL A 160 -22.48 5.26 -4.82
CA VAL A 160 -22.83 3.87 -4.45
C VAL A 160 -23.97 3.80 -3.44
N ILE A 161 -24.08 4.76 -2.52
CA ILE A 161 -25.22 4.87 -1.59
C ILE A 161 -26.58 4.92 -2.32
N LYS A 162 -26.62 5.53 -3.50
CA LYS A 162 -27.83 5.65 -4.34
C LYS A 162 -28.03 4.45 -5.25
N PHE A 163 -27.00 3.68 -5.49
CA PHE A 163 -26.99 2.56 -6.41
C PHE A 163 -27.36 1.24 -5.74
N ILE A 164 -26.75 0.96 -4.57
CA ILE A 164 -26.86 -0.31 -3.86
C ILE A 164 -28.28 -0.62 -3.40
N LYS A 165 -28.74 -1.85 -3.65
CA LYS A 165 -30.08 -2.35 -3.29
C LYS A 165 -30.01 -3.82 -2.91
N PRO A 166 -30.94 -4.32 -2.07
CA PRO A 166 -31.09 -5.76 -1.84
C PRO A 166 -31.42 -6.47 -3.17
N GLY A 167 -30.92 -7.68 -3.31
CA GLY A 167 -31.04 -8.48 -4.53
C GLY A 167 -29.86 -8.32 -5.50
N MET A 168 -29.04 -7.30 -5.37
CA MET A 168 -27.79 -7.14 -6.13
C MET A 168 -26.70 -8.11 -5.65
N LYS A 169 -25.85 -8.55 -6.54
CA LYS A 169 -24.63 -9.27 -6.17
C LYS A 169 -23.55 -8.29 -5.73
N GLU A 170 -22.67 -8.73 -4.85
CA GLU A 170 -21.45 -7.99 -4.48
C GLU A 170 -20.63 -7.59 -5.71
N ALA A 171 -20.57 -8.45 -6.73
CA ALA A 171 -19.94 -8.18 -8.02
C ALA A 171 -20.50 -6.94 -8.73
N GLU A 172 -21.81 -6.77 -8.76
CA GLU A 172 -22.47 -5.65 -9.46
C GLU A 172 -22.12 -4.32 -8.80
N VAL A 173 -22.06 -4.31 -7.46
CA VAL A 173 -21.65 -3.12 -6.68
C VAL A 173 -20.17 -2.82 -6.90
N ASN A 174 -19.31 -3.85 -6.89
CA ASN A 174 -17.87 -3.73 -7.14
C ASN A 174 -17.60 -3.16 -8.54
N ASP A 175 -18.26 -3.70 -9.59
CA ASP A 175 -18.08 -3.25 -10.97
C ASP A 175 -18.58 -1.81 -11.16
N PHE A 176 -19.67 -1.42 -10.49
CA PHE A 176 -20.15 -0.05 -10.46
C PHE A 176 -19.10 0.89 -9.84
N MET A 177 -18.58 0.55 -8.65
CA MET A 177 -17.61 1.39 -7.94
C MET A 177 -16.32 1.58 -8.74
N THR A 178 -15.77 0.50 -9.31
CA THR A 178 -14.55 0.57 -10.12
C THR A 178 -14.75 1.40 -11.38
N SER A 179 -15.92 1.30 -12.03
CA SER A 179 -16.28 2.11 -13.19
C SER A 179 -16.42 3.60 -12.83
N GLU A 180 -17.04 3.92 -11.70
CA GLU A 180 -17.17 5.31 -11.23
C GLU A 180 -15.81 5.91 -10.86
N MET A 181 -14.87 5.14 -10.26
CA MET A 181 -13.52 5.63 -10.01
C MET A 181 -12.81 6.04 -11.31
N ILE A 182 -12.88 5.20 -12.35
CA ILE A 182 -12.32 5.53 -13.68
C ILE A 182 -12.99 6.78 -14.27
N LYS A 183 -14.32 6.87 -14.21
CA LYS A 183 -15.10 8.00 -14.72
C LYS A 183 -14.72 9.32 -14.04
N HIS A 184 -14.34 9.29 -12.77
CA HIS A 184 -13.88 10.44 -12.02
C HIS A 184 -12.38 10.73 -12.18
N GLY A 185 -11.66 10.01 -13.05
CA GLY A 185 -10.26 10.24 -13.39
C GLY A 185 -9.26 9.43 -12.58
N GLY A 186 -9.70 8.46 -11.78
CA GLY A 186 -8.84 7.50 -11.11
C GLY A 186 -8.31 6.44 -12.08
N SER A 187 -7.12 5.94 -11.82
CA SER A 187 -6.53 4.75 -12.46
C SER A 187 -6.38 3.62 -11.45
N ASP A 188 -6.11 2.41 -11.94
CA ASP A 188 -5.89 1.21 -11.11
C ASP A 188 -6.94 1.03 -9.98
N PRO A 189 -8.25 1.12 -10.28
CA PRO A 189 -9.29 1.02 -9.27
C PRO A 189 -9.38 -0.39 -8.69
N TRP A 190 -9.63 -0.46 -7.40
CA TRP A 190 -9.90 -1.70 -6.70
C TRP A 190 -11.03 -1.51 -5.68
N ALA A 191 -11.78 -2.57 -5.41
CA ALA A 191 -12.82 -2.55 -4.40
C ALA A 191 -13.04 -3.94 -3.79
N ILE A 192 -13.25 -3.97 -2.49
CA ILE A 192 -13.83 -5.07 -1.73
C ILE A 192 -15.26 -4.67 -1.39
N VAL A 193 -16.22 -5.47 -1.84
CA VAL A 193 -17.62 -5.36 -1.46
C VAL A 193 -17.99 -6.65 -0.73
N ALA A 194 -18.21 -6.56 0.58
CA ALA A 194 -18.47 -7.73 1.42
C ALA A 194 -19.74 -7.53 2.21
N SER A 195 -20.75 -8.37 2.00
CA SER A 195 -22.06 -8.26 2.58
C SER A 195 -22.34 -9.34 3.65
N GLY A 196 -23.05 -8.96 4.71
CA GLY A 196 -23.42 -9.87 5.81
C GLY A 196 -22.21 -10.64 6.34
N PRO A 197 -22.26 -11.99 6.41
CA PRO A 197 -21.16 -12.80 6.95
C PRO A 197 -19.81 -12.61 6.23
N ASN A 198 -19.84 -12.27 4.93
CA ASN A 198 -18.63 -12.04 4.15
C ASN A 198 -17.82 -10.84 4.66
N SER A 199 -18.47 -9.83 5.22
CA SER A 199 -17.79 -8.66 5.77
C SER A 199 -16.91 -8.99 7.00
N SER A 200 -17.09 -10.18 7.62
CA SER A 200 -16.21 -10.64 8.69
C SER A 200 -14.81 -11.09 8.23
N PHE A 201 -14.56 -11.15 6.92
CA PHE A 201 -13.26 -11.44 6.35
C PHE A 201 -12.57 -10.12 5.94
N PRO A 202 -11.53 -9.67 6.63
CA PRO A 202 -10.89 -8.37 6.36
C PRO A 202 -10.44 -8.16 4.91
N HIS A 203 -9.96 -9.23 4.26
CA HIS A 203 -9.53 -9.23 2.86
C HIS A 203 -10.41 -10.17 2.03
N TYR A 204 -11.73 -9.95 2.07
CA TYR A 204 -12.67 -10.76 1.29
C TYR A 204 -12.39 -10.69 -0.22
N ARG A 205 -12.41 -11.84 -0.89
CA ARG A 205 -12.13 -11.94 -2.33
C ARG A 205 -13.27 -12.53 -3.15
N GLY A 206 -14.38 -12.87 -2.51
CA GLY A 206 -15.58 -13.34 -3.20
C GLY A 206 -16.33 -12.18 -3.87
N ARG A 207 -17.31 -12.54 -4.70
CA ARG A 207 -18.09 -11.56 -5.45
C ARG A 207 -19.53 -12.04 -5.71
N ASP A 208 -19.88 -13.26 -5.31
CA ASP A 208 -21.08 -13.93 -5.82
C ASP A 208 -22.29 -13.84 -4.88
N ARG A 209 -22.08 -13.41 -3.61
CA ARG A 209 -23.17 -13.31 -2.65
C ARG A 209 -24.19 -12.24 -3.09
N VAL A 210 -25.46 -12.57 -2.94
CA VAL A 210 -26.56 -11.62 -3.12
C VAL A 210 -26.76 -10.85 -1.81
N ILE A 211 -26.79 -9.54 -1.90
CA ILE A 211 -27.04 -8.63 -0.78
C ILE A 211 -28.49 -8.77 -0.33
N GLU A 212 -28.70 -9.01 0.94
CA GLU A 212 -30.02 -9.24 1.53
C GLU A 212 -30.44 -8.07 2.43
N LYS A 213 -31.73 -8.00 2.75
CA LYS A 213 -32.23 -7.05 3.76
C LYS A 213 -31.59 -7.36 5.11
N GLN A 214 -31.28 -6.30 5.87
CA GLN A 214 -30.55 -6.32 7.14
C GLN A 214 -29.06 -6.70 7.03
N ASP A 215 -28.52 -6.85 5.82
CA ASP A 215 -27.08 -6.95 5.68
C ASP A 215 -26.38 -5.65 6.08
N VAL A 216 -25.22 -5.81 6.68
CA VAL A 216 -24.17 -4.79 6.63
C VAL A 216 -23.35 -5.03 5.37
N VAL A 217 -22.97 -3.98 4.69
CA VAL A 217 -22.07 -4.07 3.53
C VAL A 217 -20.84 -3.23 3.83
N LEU A 218 -19.69 -3.89 3.94
CA LEU A 218 -18.39 -3.27 3.97
C LEU A 218 -18.00 -2.91 2.53
N LEU A 219 -17.71 -1.65 2.31
CA LEU A 219 -17.08 -1.13 1.10
C LEU A 219 -15.67 -0.68 1.49
N ASP A 220 -14.66 -1.31 0.93
CA ASP A 220 -13.26 -0.99 1.13
C ASP A 220 -12.63 -0.86 -0.26
N PHE A 221 -12.19 0.35 -0.62
CA PHE A 221 -11.90 0.66 -2.02
C PHE A 221 -10.98 1.86 -2.18
N GLY A 222 -10.29 1.86 -3.31
CA GLY A 222 -9.38 2.91 -3.67
C GLY A 222 -9.05 2.95 -5.15
N CYS A 223 -8.36 4.00 -5.54
CA CYS A 223 -7.80 4.16 -6.87
C CYS A 223 -6.49 4.96 -6.79
N THR A 224 -5.86 5.13 -7.94
CA THR A 224 -4.64 5.94 -8.07
C THR A 224 -4.95 7.23 -8.83
N TYR A 225 -4.40 8.35 -8.39
CA TYR A 225 -4.40 9.61 -9.11
C TYR A 225 -2.97 10.19 -9.14
N ASN A 226 -2.41 10.40 -10.33
CA ASN A 226 -1.02 10.87 -10.51
C ASN A 226 -0.03 10.08 -9.62
N ASP A 227 -0.04 8.76 -9.71
CA ASP A 227 0.79 7.82 -8.93
C ASP A 227 0.49 7.76 -7.41
N MET A 228 -0.50 8.50 -6.88
CA MET A 228 -0.86 8.47 -5.47
C MET A 228 -2.13 7.66 -5.24
N CYS A 229 -2.04 6.65 -4.36
CA CYS A 229 -3.14 5.75 -4.02
C CYS A 229 -4.11 6.37 -3.02
N SER A 230 -5.39 6.05 -3.15
CA SER A 230 -6.39 6.26 -2.09
C SER A 230 -6.82 4.93 -1.47
N ASP A 231 -7.35 5.03 -0.26
CA ASP A 231 -7.92 3.94 0.50
C ASP A 231 -9.04 4.47 1.40
N MET A 232 -10.18 3.80 1.43
CA MET A 232 -11.30 4.20 2.27
C MET A 232 -12.23 3.02 2.55
N SER A 233 -12.56 2.79 3.81
CA SER A 233 -13.60 1.84 4.19
C SER A 233 -14.82 2.54 4.79
N ARG A 234 -16.00 2.16 4.31
CA ARG A 234 -17.29 2.64 4.82
C ARG A 234 -18.30 1.49 4.90
N MET A 235 -19.28 1.65 5.79
CA MET A 235 -20.36 0.69 5.99
C MET A 235 -21.68 1.22 5.44
N ILE A 236 -22.45 0.34 4.79
CA ILE A 236 -23.84 0.59 4.40
C ILE A 236 -24.72 -0.48 5.05
N PHE A 237 -25.88 -0.08 5.59
CA PHE A 237 -26.88 -0.97 6.16
C PHE A 237 -28.08 -1.03 5.21
N VAL A 238 -28.46 -2.23 4.80
CA VAL A 238 -29.48 -2.43 3.75
C VAL A 238 -30.85 -2.74 4.37
N GLY A 239 -31.83 -1.86 4.16
CA GLY A 239 -33.22 -2.06 4.64
C GLY A 239 -33.41 -1.96 6.14
N GLY A 240 -32.40 -1.54 6.89
CA GLY A 240 -32.47 -1.36 8.34
C GLY A 240 -31.15 -1.67 9.05
N VAL A 241 -31.14 -1.44 10.36
CA VAL A 241 -29.97 -1.71 11.22
C VAL A 241 -30.46 -2.30 12.54
N THR A 242 -29.84 -3.39 12.97
CA THR A 242 -30.13 -3.98 14.29
C THR A 242 -29.39 -3.23 15.41
N ASP A 243 -29.81 -3.42 16.67
CA ASP A 243 -29.14 -2.81 17.82
C ASP A 243 -27.70 -3.29 17.97
N GLU A 244 -27.42 -4.58 17.70
CA GLU A 244 -26.05 -5.13 17.69
C GLU A 244 -25.20 -4.46 16.61
N GLN A 245 -25.70 -4.35 15.40
CA GLN A 245 -25.01 -3.70 14.29
C GLN A 245 -24.72 -2.23 14.61
N ARG A 246 -25.70 -1.48 15.10
CA ARG A 246 -25.54 -0.08 15.50
C ARG A 246 -24.49 0.07 16.59
N LYS A 247 -24.53 -0.78 17.63
CA LYS A 247 -23.55 -0.76 18.72
C LYS A 247 -22.14 -0.97 18.20
N ILE A 248 -21.92 -1.99 17.38
CA ILE A 248 -20.59 -2.32 16.84
C ILE A 248 -20.09 -1.21 15.92
N TYR A 249 -20.95 -0.67 15.05
CA TYR A 249 -20.59 0.44 14.18
C TYR A 249 -20.13 1.67 14.97
N GLU A 250 -20.86 2.06 16.01
CA GLU A 250 -20.51 3.19 16.87
C GLU A 250 -19.18 2.99 17.60
N ILE A 251 -18.84 1.75 17.96
CA ILE A 251 -17.54 1.43 18.56
C ILE A 251 -16.43 1.61 17.52
N CYS A 252 -16.57 1.06 16.31
CA CYS A 252 -15.60 1.22 15.24
C CYS A 252 -15.40 2.71 14.90
N ARG A 253 -16.50 3.46 14.71
CA ARG A 253 -16.45 4.90 14.43
C ARG A 253 -15.66 5.67 15.50
N LYS A 254 -15.99 5.45 16.77
CA LYS A 254 -15.29 6.11 17.89
C LYS A 254 -13.83 5.71 17.97
N SER A 255 -13.50 4.47 17.63
CA SER A 255 -12.12 3.99 17.59
C SER A 255 -11.33 4.70 16.49
N THR A 256 -11.90 4.89 15.28
CA THR A 256 -11.31 5.68 14.21
C THR A 256 -11.07 7.12 14.66
N GLU A 257 -12.10 7.79 15.17
CA GLU A 257 -12.02 9.17 15.66
C GLU A 257 -10.98 9.35 16.79
N ALA A 258 -10.83 8.36 17.68
CA ALA A 258 -9.83 8.40 18.73
C ALA A 258 -8.40 8.26 18.18
N GLY A 259 -8.19 7.39 17.19
CA GLY A 259 -6.92 7.25 16.50
C GLY A 259 -6.53 8.52 15.75
N GLU A 260 -7.48 9.10 14.99
CA GLU A 260 -7.29 10.36 14.28
C GLU A 260 -6.95 11.51 15.22
N ALA A 261 -7.70 11.67 16.31
CA ALA A 261 -7.48 12.71 17.29
C ALA A 261 -6.10 12.63 17.99
N ALA A 262 -5.47 11.44 18.01
CA ALA A 262 -4.13 11.24 18.55
C ALA A 262 -3.00 11.57 17.53
N CYS A 263 -3.35 11.89 16.26
CA CYS A 263 -2.39 12.19 15.21
C CYS A 263 -1.97 13.66 15.22
N PHE A 264 -0.69 13.92 15.41
CA PHE A 264 -0.05 15.23 15.28
C PHE A 264 1.45 15.07 14.99
N GLU A 265 2.13 16.11 14.52
CA GLU A 265 3.58 16.08 14.33
C GLU A 265 4.30 15.77 15.64
N GLY A 266 5.13 14.74 15.67
CA GLY A 266 5.83 14.27 16.86
C GLY A 266 5.06 13.26 17.71
N ALA A 267 3.78 12.94 17.36
CA ALA A 267 3.02 11.90 18.04
C ALA A 267 3.74 10.55 17.94
N PHE A 268 3.74 9.79 19.02
CA PHE A 268 4.35 8.46 19.07
C PHE A 268 3.37 7.41 18.53
N ILE A 269 3.73 6.70 17.48
CA ILE A 269 2.81 5.76 16.78
C ILE A 269 2.16 4.74 17.73
N PRO A 270 2.87 4.11 18.69
CA PRO A 270 2.23 3.25 19.68
C PRO A 270 1.09 3.90 20.48
N ASP A 271 1.19 5.21 20.78
CA ASP A 271 0.12 5.91 21.52
C ASP A 271 -1.11 6.13 20.63
N ILE A 272 -0.93 6.32 19.32
CA ILE A 272 -2.01 6.42 18.34
C ILE A 272 -2.76 5.08 18.24
N ASP A 273 -2.02 3.97 18.07
CA ASP A 273 -2.61 2.63 18.04
C ASP A 273 -3.34 2.32 19.36
N LYS A 274 -2.73 2.71 20.49
CA LYS A 274 -3.34 2.52 21.81
C LYS A 274 -4.65 3.31 21.95
N ALA A 275 -4.69 4.59 21.57
CA ALA A 275 -5.87 5.44 21.69
C ALA A 275 -7.08 4.86 20.93
N SER A 276 -6.86 4.36 19.72
CA SER A 276 -7.90 3.69 18.93
C SER A 276 -8.26 2.33 19.51
N ARG A 277 -7.29 1.50 19.84
CA ARG A 277 -7.49 0.12 20.31
C ARG A 277 -8.18 0.06 21.66
N ASP A 278 -7.89 0.96 22.60
CA ASP A 278 -8.52 1.02 23.92
C ASP A 278 -10.05 1.15 23.79
N VAL A 279 -10.57 1.90 22.82
CA VAL A 279 -12.05 2.04 22.60
C VAL A 279 -12.70 0.68 22.32
N ILE A 280 -12.07 -0.14 21.50
CA ILE A 280 -12.57 -1.48 21.17
C ILE A 280 -12.39 -2.44 22.36
N ASP A 281 -11.23 -2.40 23.01
CA ASP A 281 -10.88 -3.27 24.14
C ASP A 281 -11.82 -3.04 25.33
N GLU A 282 -12.07 -1.78 25.71
CA GLU A 282 -12.98 -1.38 26.80
C GLU A 282 -14.43 -1.71 26.48
N SER A 283 -14.79 -1.77 25.20
CA SER A 283 -16.12 -2.19 24.75
C SER A 283 -16.33 -3.71 24.76
N GLY A 284 -15.28 -4.50 25.09
CA GLY A 284 -15.34 -5.97 25.20
C GLY A 284 -15.13 -6.70 23.87
N TYR A 285 -14.57 -6.05 22.84
CA TYR A 285 -14.34 -6.64 21.51
C TYR A 285 -12.87 -6.80 21.15
N LYS A 286 -11.97 -6.77 22.11
CA LYS A 286 -10.51 -6.89 21.95
C LYS A 286 -10.08 -8.00 20.98
N GLU A 287 -10.64 -9.21 21.14
CA GLU A 287 -10.25 -10.39 20.37
C GLU A 287 -10.67 -10.31 18.88
N PHE A 288 -11.54 -9.35 18.55
CA PHE A 288 -12.08 -9.16 17.20
C PHE A 288 -11.40 -8.04 16.42
N PHE A 289 -10.49 -7.26 17.05
CA PHE A 289 -9.62 -6.31 16.38
C PHE A 289 -8.25 -6.96 16.09
N ILE A 290 -8.14 -7.63 14.98
CA ILE A 290 -7.07 -8.57 14.65
C ILE A 290 -5.96 -8.02 13.74
N ASN A 291 -6.15 -6.80 13.20
CA ASN A 291 -5.17 -6.14 12.33
C ASN A 291 -4.36 -5.04 13.07
N ARG A 292 -3.33 -4.50 12.42
CA ARG A 292 -2.72 -3.22 12.81
C ARG A 292 -3.74 -2.10 12.64
N LEU A 293 -3.52 -0.97 13.32
CA LEU A 293 -4.43 0.18 13.23
C LEU A 293 -4.45 0.80 11.83
N GLY A 294 -3.33 0.77 11.11
CA GLY A 294 -3.23 1.34 9.77
C GLY A 294 -1.86 1.15 9.15
N HIS A 295 -1.69 1.69 7.98
CA HIS A 295 -0.46 1.62 7.18
C HIS A 295 -0.20 2.93 6.44
N GLY A 296 1.07 3.20 6.13
CA GLY A 296 1.42 4.29 5.22
C GLY A 296 0.80 4.09 3.85
N ILE A 297 0.54 5.20 3.19
CA ILE A 297 -0.02 5.24 1.84
C ILE A 297 0.67 6.33 1.00
N GLY A 298 0.73 6.10 -0.28
CA GLY A 298 1.34 7.04 -1.24
C GLY A 298 1.44 6.40 -2.61
N TYR A 299 2.64 6.10 -3.06
CA TYR A 299 2.88 5.39 -4.32
C TYR A 299 2.40 3.93 -4.30
N MET A 300 2.25 3.37 -3.12
CA MET A 300 1.65 2.06 -2.91
C MET A 300 0.48 2.22 -1.95
N GLY A 301 -0.54 1.37 -2.11
CA GLY A 301 -1.64 1.28 -1.15
C GLY A 301 -1.11 0.97 0.25
N HIS A 302 -0.13 0.07 0.37
CA HIS A 302 0.52 -0.25 1.63
C HIS A 302 2.02 0.06 1.58
N GLU A 303 2.46 1.05 2.36
CA GLU A 303 3.89 1.38 2.55
C GLU A 303 4.15 1.80 4.02
N ALA A 304 5.35 2.29 4.32
CA ALA A 304 5.64 2.83 5.66
C ALA A 304 5.04 4.26 5.83
N PRO A 305 4.69 4.63 7.09
CA PRO A 305 4.87 3.87 8.34
C PRO A 305 3.71 2.93 8.64
N ASP A 306 3.98 1.73 9.19
CA ASP A 306 2.91 0.96 9.84
C ASP A 306 2.43 1.68 11.10
N ILE A 307 1.13 1.86 11.26
CA ILE A 307 0.51 2.38 12.48
C ILE A 307 0.14 1.19 13.37
N LYS A 308 1.05 0.88 14.30
CA LYS A 308 0.92 -0.27 15.20
C LYS A 308 1.76 -0.10 16.46
N THR A 309 1.38 -0.75 17.54
CA THR A 309 2.07 -0.71 18.85
C THR A 309 3.56 -1.03 18.76
N SER A 310 3.99 -1.90 17.85
CA SER A 310 5.40 -2.30 17.73
C SER A 310 6.26 -1.34 16.90
N ASN A 311 5.71 -0.26 16.36
CA ASN A 311 6.47 0.74 15.59
C ASN A 311 6.87 1.92 16.49
N PRO A 312 8.15 2.03 16.93
CA PRO A 312 8.58 3.06 17.87
C PRO A 312 8.84 4.43 17.23
N ARG A 313 8.31 4.66 16.03
CA ARG A 313 8.49 5.91 15.28
C ARG A 313 7.57 7.01 15.79
N LYS A 314 8.01 8.24 15.65
CA LYS A 314 7.16 9.44 15.78
C LYS A 314 6.70 9.88 14.40
N LEU A 315 5.52 10.49 14.36
CA LEU A 315 5.01 11.09 13.14
C LEU A 315 5.81 12.34 12.78
N GLU A 316 6.06 12.49 11.49
CA GLU A 316 6.76 13.63 10.90
C GLU A 316 5.88 14.27 9.80
N LYS A 317 6.09 15.56 9.53
CA LYS A 317 5.44 16.24 8.39
C LYS A 317 5.70 15.49 7.10
N GLY A 318 4.69 15.40 6.26
CA GLY A 318 4.71 14.66 5.01
C GLY A 318 4.40 13.17 5.13
N MET A 319 4.24 12.63 6.34
CA MET A 319 3.74 11.27 6.50
C MET A 319 2.25 11.21 6.21
N CYS A 320 1.85 10.19 5.40
CA CYS A 320 0.46 9.89 5.07
C CYS A 320 0.20 8.42 5.36
N PHE A 321 -0.92 8.12 6.00
CA PHE A 321 -1.26 6.76 6.45
C PHE A 321 -2.77 6.60 6.67
N SER A 322 -3.24 5.34 6.71
CA SER A 322 -4.61 5.01 7.08
C SER A 322 -4.79 4.93 8.60
N ILE A 323 -6.03 5.19 9.05
CA ILE A 323 -6.56 4.83 10.38
C ILE A 323 -7.79 3.99 10.14
N GLU A 324 -7.70 2.67 10.40
CA GLU A 324 -8.67 1.66 9.95
C GLU A 324 -9.01 0.60 11.01
N PRO A 325 -9.40 0.98 12.23
CA PRO A 325 -9.81 -0.01 13.20
C PRO A 325 -11.07 -0.74 12.76
N GLY A 326 -11.13 -2.04 13.07
CA GLY A 326 -12.29 -2.85 12.72
C GLY A 326 -12.61 -3.93 13.75
N ILE A 327 -13.86 -4.34 13.78
CA ILE A 327 -14.37 -5.47 14.59
C ILE A 327 -14.90 -6.52 13.63
N ASN A 328 -14.28 -7.71 13.65
CA ASN A 328 -14.62 -8.82 12.76
C ASN A 328 -15.25 -9.95 13.59
N LEU A 329 -16.57 -10.13 13.48
CA LEU A 329 -17.33 -11.19 14.18
C LEU A 329 -17.48 -12.40 13.25
N PRO A 330 -16.70 -13.48 13.41
CA PRO A 330 -16.70 -14.60 12.47
C PRO A 330 -18.09 -15.20 12.28
N GLY A 331 -18.52 -15.37 11.02
CA GLY A 331 -19.81 -15.93 10.64
C GLY A 331 -21.01 -15.01 10.86
N LYS A 332 -20.82 -13.81 11.39
CA LYS A 332 -21.87 -12.79 11.56
C LYS A 332 -21.67 -11.64 10.59
N PHE A 333 -20.74 -10.75 10.91
CA PHE A 333 -20.33 -9.60 10.09
C PHE A 333 -19.02 -9.00 10.61
N GLY A 334 -18.39 -8.16 9.80
CA GLY A 334 -17.31 -7.26 10.21
C GLY A 334 -17.63 -5.82 9.85
N MET A 335 -17.02 -4.89 10.57
CA MET A 335 -17.18 -3.46 10.35
C MET A 335 -15.85 -2.76 10.46
N ARG A 336 -15.61 -1.77 9.58
CA ARG A 336 -14.44 -0.89 9.57
C ARG A 336 -14.87 0.50 9.14
N VAL A 337 -14.29 1.51 9.75
CA VAL A 337 -14.34 2.90 9.30
C VAL A 337 -12.90 3.34 9.13
N GLU A 338 -12.57 3.81 7.94
CA GLU A 338 -11.18 4.09 7.55
C GLU A 338 -11.06 5.39 6.81
N ASP A 339 -10.06 6.17 7.19
CA ASP A 339 -9.65 7.37 6.49
C ASP A 339 -8.13 7.44 6.32
N ILE A 340 -7.72 8.18 5.29
CA ILE A 340 -6.33 8.58 5.13
C ILE A 340 -6.08 9.86 5.91
N VAL A 341 -5.03 9.84 6.71
CA VAL A 341 -4.52 10.98 7.48
C VAL A 341 -3.20 11.45 6.88
N ALA A 342 -3.03 12.76 6.73
CA ALA A 342 -1.78 13.40 6.36
C ALA A 342 -1.30 14.33 7.48
N ILE A 343 0.01 14.31 7.79
CA ILE A 343 0.64 15.28 8.67
C ILE A 343 1.19 16.41 7.80
N THR A 344 0.51 17.55 7.79
CA THR A 344 0.82 18.69 6.93
C THR A 344 1.50 19.82 7.73
N GLU A 345 1.92 20.88 7.05
CA GLU A 345 2.41 22.10 7.69
C GLU A 345 1.35 22.80 8.54
N ASN A 346 0.08 22.59 8.24
CA ASN A 346 -1.06 23.15 8.97
C ASN A 346 -1.58 22.21 10.08
N GLY A 347 -0.88 21.13 10.37
CA GLY A 347 -1.28 20.10 11.32
C GLY A 347 -1.81 18.83 10.65
N MET A 348 -2.54 18.01 11.40
CA MET A 348 -3.17 16.80 10.90
C MET A 348 -4.36 17.14 10.01
N GLU A 349 -4.49 16.41 8.91
CA GLU A 349 -5.59 16.52 7.96
C GLU A 349 -6.13 15.14 7.62
N ILE A 350 -7.44 14.95 7.73
CA ILE A 350 -8.15 13.78 7.21
C ILE A 350 -8.47 14.08 5.74
N LEU A 351 -7.98 13.24 4.82
CA LEU A 351 -8.13 13.48 3.38
C LEU A 351 -9.52 13.09 2.87
N ASN A 352 -10.09 11.99 3.36
CA ASN A 352 -11.45 11.58 3.04
C ASN A 352 -12.47 12.49 3.73
N LYS A 353 -13.50 12.90 2.99
CA LYS A 353 -14.56 13.82 3.50
C LYS A 353 -15.93 13.14 3.62
N SER A 354 -16.02 11.86 3.25
CA SER A 354 -17.23 11.05 3.41
C SER A 354 -17.60 10.90 4.86
N THR A 355 -18.89 11.04 5.17
CA THR A 355 -19.40 11.01 6.54
C THR A 355 -19.11 9.71 7.25
N HIS A 356 -18.86 9.79 8.57
CA HIS A 356 -18.85 8.66 9.50
C HIS A 356 -20.25 8.38 10.11
N ASN A 357 -21.28 9.07 9.68
CA ASN A 357 -22.62 8.76 10.13
C ASN A 357 -23.08 7.42 9.58
N LEU A 358 -23.85 6.70 10.39
CA LEU A 358 -24.48 5.44 9.99
C LEU A 358 -25.43 5.67 8.82
N ILE A 359 -25.22 4.97 7.71
CA ILE A 359 -26.01 5.09 6.47
C ILE A 359 -26.87 3.86 6.29
N VAL A 360 -28.19 4.08 6.24
CA VAL A 360 -29.18 3.05 5.90
C VAL A 360 -29.73 3.36 4.52
N VAL A 361 -29.64 2.39 3.62
CA VAL A 361 -30.29 2.47 2.30
C VAL A 361 -31.61 1.70 2.32
N GLU A 362 -32.56 2.13 1.46
CA GLU A 362 -33.86 1.46 1.37
C GLU A 362 -33.71 0.00 0.96
N GLY A 363 -34.51 -0.88 1.59
CA GLY A 363 -34.53 -2.31 1.40
C GLY A 363 -35.66 -2.79 0.47
#